data_d6348630a8f3c0e60f97338d78b2c7bc
#
_entry.id   d6348630a8f3c0e60f97338d78b2c7bc
#
_cell.length_a   1.000
_cell.length_b   1.000
_cell.length_c   1.000
_cell.angle_alpha   90.00
_cell.angle_beta   90.00
_cell.angle_gamma   90.00
#
_symmetry.space_group_name_H-M   'P 1'
#
loop_
_entity.id
_entity.type
_entity.pdbx_description
1 polymer ?
#
loop_
_entity_poly.entity_id
_entity_poly.type
_entity_poly.pdbx_seq_one_letter_code
_entity_poly.pdbx_strand_id
1 'polypeptide(L)'
;MAETIVMIHGMYGGSWYWENYKNFLEQRGFRCHTPTLRYHDMDPNDEPDPRLGTTGLQDYARDLEDYIRNLNQLPFLMGHSMGGLLAQILGSRGLTKGLVLLTPASPSGINALKYSVIKSFWSVLTKWGFWHKPNRLPFEAAVYSMLHLLPVEEQKAVYDRCVYESGRAASEIGFWLLDFKGGSKVDQSKINEELKRGGIDHLIIPTDKPFAQKLRHFFRSRDLLGKGAR
;
A
#
# COMPACT_ATOMS: atom_id res chain seq x y z
N MET A 1 -17.32 19.64 -6.11
CA MET A 1 -17.49 18.17 -5.97
C MET A 1 -16.51 17.69 -4.90
N ALA A 2 -16.88 16.65 -4.13
CA ALA A 2 -15.98 16.08 -3.13
C ALA A 2 -14.75 15.45 -3.81
N GLU A 3 -13.57 15.70 -3.27
CA GLU A 3 -12.35 15.06 -3.75
C GLU A 3 -12.35 13.57 -3.43
N THR A 4 -11.84 12.77 -4.37
CA THR A 4 -11.81 11.30 -4.24
C THR A 4 -10.42 10.84 -3.81
N ILE A 5 -10.39 9.92 -2.84
CA ILE A 5 -9.17 9.26 -2.36
C ILE A 5 -9.35 7.75 -2.55
N VAL A 6 -8.40 7.11 -3.22
CA VAL A 6 -8.29 5.65 -3.31
C VAL A 6 -7.18 5.20 -2.36
N MET A 7 -7.52 4.38 -1.38
CA MET A 7 -6.61 3.90 -0.34
C MET A 7 -6.23 2.45 -0.58
N ILE A 8 -4.94 2.19 -0.82
CA ILE A 8 -4.39 0.90 -1.24
C ILE A 8 -3.65 0.28 -0.06
N HIS A 9 -4.12 -0.89 0.40
CA HIS A 9 -3.54 -1.59 1.55
C HIS A 9 -2.19 -2.23 1.24
N GLY A 10 -1.43 -2.54 2.28
CA GLY A 10 -0.16 -3.27 2.20
C GLY A 10 -0.34 -4.79 2.16
N MET A 11 0.79 -5.51 2.20
CA MET A 11 0.82 -6.96 2.28
C MET A 11 0.00 -7.48 3.45
N TYR A 12 -0.57 -8.67 3.29
CA TYR A 12 -1.38 -9.39 4.30
C TYR A 12 -2.66 -8.66 4.75
N GLY A 13 -2.96 -7.49 4.17
CA GLY A 13 -4.09 -6.65 4.57
C GLY A 13 -5.32 -6.80 3.68
N GLY A 14 -6.26 -5.89 3.88
CA GLY A 14 -7.48 -5.73 3.10
C GLY A 14 -8.05 -4.32 3.29
N SER A 15 -9.25 -4.08 2.78
CA SER A 15 -9.95 -2.79 2.92
C SER A 15 -10.08 -2.32 4.36
N TRP A 16 -10.17 -3.24 5.31
CA TRP A 16 -10.29 -2.99 6.74
C TRP A 16 -9.13 -2.18 7.34
N TYR A 17 -7.95 -2.19 6.73
CA TYR A 17 -6.81 -1.36 7.14
C TYR A 17 -7.17 0.12 7.20
N TRP A 18 -8.13 0.52 6.41
CA TRP A 18 -8.47 1.92 6.18
C TRP A 18 -9.70 2.41 6.94
N GLU A 19 -10.37 1.57 7.74
CA GLU A 19 -11.63 1.90 8.43
C GLU A 19 -11.54 3.24 9.19
N ASN A 20 -10.50 3.42 10.02
CA ASN A 20 -10.31 4.64 10.81
C ASN A 20 -9.97 5.85 9.92
N TYR A 21 -9.13 5.66 8.91
CA TYR A 21 -8.75 6.71 7.97
C TYR A 21 -9.92 7.12 7.09
N LYS A 22 -10.68 6.17 6.61
CA LYS A 22 -11.88 6.39 5.81
C LYS A 22 -12.87 7.24 6.59
N ASN A 23 -13.23 6.83 7.80
CA ASN A 23 -14.15 7.56 8.66
C ASN A 23 -13.66 9.00 8.93
N PHE A 24 -12.37 9.17 9.21
CA PHE A 24 -11.77 10.48 9.45
C PHE A 24 -11.84 11.39 8.22
N LEU A 25 -11.57 10.88 7.04
CA LEU A 25 -11.53 11.65 5.80
C LEU A 25 -12.95 11.95 5.28
N GLU A 26 -13.87 10.99 5.37
CA GLU A 26 -15.27 11.17 4.95
C GLU A 26 -15.98 12.24 5.79
N GLN A 27 -15.71 12.31 7.11
CA GLN A 27 -16.18 13.40 7.97
C GLN A 27 -15.67 14.78 7.56
N ARG A 28 -14.65 14.82 6.69
CA ARG A 28 -14.05 16.06 6.15
C ARG A 28 -14.40 16.32 4.70
N GLY A 29 -15.39 15.60 4.19
CA GLY A 29 -15.96 15.83 2.87
C GLY A 29 -15.22 15.15 1.71
N PHE A 30 -14.27 14.23 2.00
CA PHE A 30 -13.67 13.38 0.97
C PHE A 30 -14.56 12.19 0.63
N ARG A 31 -14.45 11.71 -0.60
CA ARG A 31 -15.03 10.43 -1.00
C ARG A 31 -13.92 9.37 -0.98
N CYS A 32 -14.05 8.38 -0.09
CA CYS A 32 -13.01 7.39 0.14
C CYS A 32 -13.36 6.04 -0.48
N HIS A 33 -12.44 5.48 -1.23
CA HIS A 33 -12.49 4.15 -1.81
C HIS A 33 -11.37 3.30 -1.24
N THR A 34 -11.69 2.08 -0.84
CA THR A 34 -10.75 1.12 -0.23
C THR A 34 -10.79 -0.21 -0.98
N PRO A 35 -10.34 -0.26 -2.25
CA PRO A 35 -10.34 -1.51 -2.99
C PRO A 35 -9.50 -2.57 -2.29
N THR A 36 -10.03 -3.79 -2.23
CA THR A 36 -9.27 -4.96 -1.80
C THR A 36 -8.51 -5.51 -3.02
N LEU A 37 -7.22 -5.81 -2.85
CA LEU A 37 -6.42 -6.41 -3.91
C LEU A 37 -6.93 -7.82 -4.23
N ARG A 38 -6.72 -8.28 -5.47
CA ARG A 38 -7.20 -9.61 -5.90
C ARG A 38 -6.72 -10.70 -4.94
N TYR A 39 -7.61 -11.65 -4.63
CA TYR A 39 -7.41 -12.76 -3.70
C TYR A 39 -7.19 -12.38 -2.23
N HIS A 40 -7.36 -11.09 -1.85
CA HIS A 40 -7.29 -10.65 -0.46
C HIS A 40 -8.67 -10.52 0.21
N ASP A 41 -9.76 -10.74 -0.53
CA ASP A 41 -11.15 -10.77 -0.05
C ASP A 41 -11.56 -12.16 0.49
N MET A 42 -10.59 -12.91 0.98
CA MET A 42 -10.75 -14.25 1.53
C MET A 42 -10.98 -14.23 3.04
N ASP A 43 -11.58 -15.30 3.60
CA ASP A 43 -11.53 -15.52 5.04
C ASP A 43 -10.08 -15.86 5.45
N PRO A 44 -9.52 -15.21 6.48
CA PRO A 44 -8.15 -15.49 6.94
C PRO A 44 -7.88 -16.94 7.35
N ASN A 45 -8.92 -17.73 7.64
CA ASN A 45 -8.82 -19.14 8.02
C ASN A 45 -8.95 -20.10 6.84
N ASP A 46 -9.33 -19.61 5.66
CA ASP A 46 -9.45 -20.42 4.47
C ASP A 46 -8.11 -20.68 3.80
N GLU A 47 -8.04 -21.74 3.01
CA GLU A 47 -6.91 -22.00 2.12
C GLU A 47 -6.87 -20.93 1.01
N PRO A 48 -5.70 -20.34 0.74
CA PRO A 48 -5.59 -19.30 -0.27
C PRO A 48 -5.75 -19.85 -1.68
N ASP A 49 -6.31 -19.03 -2.58
CA ASP A 49 -6.28 -19.34 -4.01
C ASP A 49 -4.81 -19.51 -4.47
N PRO A 50 -4.43 -20.65 -5.05
CA PRO A 50 -3.05 -20.90 -5.49
C PRO A 50 -2.52 -19.85 -6.48
N ARG A 51 -3.42 -19.21 -7.27
CA ARG A 51 -3.08 -18.14 -8.22
C ARG A 51 -2.52 -16.90 -7.53
N LEU A 52 -2.86 -16.68 -6.26
CA LEU A 52 -2.26 -15.61 -5.46
C LEU A 52 -0.73 -15.72 -5.46
N GLY A 53 -0.18 -16.92 -5.30
CA GLY A 53 1.28 -17.11 -5.20
C GLY A 53 2.08 -16.59 -6.39
N THR A 54 1.46 -16.55 -7.57
CA THR A 54 2.06 -16.08 -8.84
C THR A 54 1.59 -14.70 -9.29
N THR A 55 0.72 -14.05 -8.52
CA THR A 55 0.25 -12.69 -8.77
C THR A 55 1.38 -11.69 -8.51
N GLY A 56 1.76 -10.90 -9.52
CA GLY A 56 2.80 -9.88 -9.39
C GLY A 56 2.26 -8.50 -9.09
N LEU A 57 3.16 -7.55 -8.80
CA LEU A 57 2.80 -6.14 -8.57
C LEU A 57 2.10 -5.51 -9.77
N GLN A 58 2.49 -5.90 -10.98
CA GLN A 58 1.85 -5.38 -12.20
C GLN A 58 0.44 -5.93 -12.41
N ASP A 59 0.12 -7.10 -11.82
CA ASP A 59 -1.25 -7.65 -11.85
C ASP A 59 -2.15 -6.82 -10.92
N TYR A 60 -1.70 -6.53 -9.69
CA TYR A 60 -2.40 -5.63 -8.78
C TYR A 60 -2.55 -4.21 -9.37
N ALA A 61 -1.48 -3.70 -9.99
CA ALA A 61 -1.52 -2.37 -10.60
C ALA A 61 -2.52 -2.29 -11.76
N ARG A 62 -2.69 -3.35 -12.56
CA ARG A 62 -3.71 -3.38 -13.63
C ARG A 62 -5.13 -3.33 -13.07
N ASP A 63 -5.43 -4.15 -12.05
CA ASP A 63 -6.76 -4.13 -11.43
C ASP A 63 -7.11 -2.77 -10.84
N LEU A 64 -6.13 -2.16 -10.17
CA LEU A 64 -6.30 -0.82 -9.61
C LEU A 64 -6.41 0.25 -10.70
N GLU A 65 -5.68 0.12 -11.81
CA GLU A 65 -5.81 1.01 -12.97
C GLU A 65 -7.21 0.93 -13.56
N ASP A 66 -7.72 -0.30 -13.79
CA ASP A 66 -9.07 -0.51 -14.29
C ASP A 66 -10.11 0.07 -13.32
N TYR A 67 -9.92 -0.13 -12.01
CA TYR A 67 -10.77 0.47 -11.00
C TYR A 67 -10.77 2.00 -11.06
N ILE A 68 -9.59 2.63 -11.15
CA ILE A 68 -9.43 4.09 -11.17
C ILE A 68 -10.02 4.69 -12.44
N ARG A 69 -9.83 4.04 -13.60
CA ARG A 69 -10.38 4.50 -14.88
C ARG A 69 -11.90 4.51 -14.91
N ASN A 70 -12.55 3.70 -14.08
CA ASN A 70 -14.01 3.71 -13.92
C ASN A 70 -14.52 4.78 -12.92
N LEU A 71 -13.63 5.57 -12.30
CA LEU A 71 -14.03 6.70 -11.47
C LEU A 71 -14.33 7.92 -12.34
N ASN A 72 -15.29 8.75 -11.91
CA ASN A 72 -15.68 9.97 -12.62
C ASN A 72 -14.62 11.08 -12.62
N GLN A 73 -13.57 10.94 -11.81
CA GLN A 73 -12.48 11.92 -11.68
C GLN A 73 -11.20 11.21 -11.23
N LEU A 74 -10.04 11.79 -11.57
CA LEU A 74 -8.76 11.32 -11.05
C LEU A 74 -8.74 11.45 -9.52
N PRO A 75 -8.38 10.40 -8.78
CA PRO A 75 -8.32 10.42 -7.32
C PRO A 75 -6.95 10.91 -6.81
N PHE A 76 -6.88 11.24 -5.52
CA PHE A 76 -5.63 11.08 -4.77
C PHE A 76 -5.42 9.59 -4.48
N LEU A 77 -4.18 9.11 -4.57
CA LEU A 77 -3.82 7.76 -4.16
C LEU A 77 -3.12 7.80 -2.81
N MET A 78 -3.62 7.04 -1.86
CA MET A 78 -3.04 6.86 -0.54
C MET A 78 -2.65 5.40 -0.38
N GLY A 79 -1.36 5.11 -0.17
CA GLY A 79 -0.90 3.73 -0.11
C GLY A 79 0.00 3.47 1.08
N HIS A 80 -0.18 2.31 1.72
CA HIS A 80 0.66 1.82 2.81
C HIS A 80 1.53 0.66 2.35
N SER A 81 2.82 0.68 2.69
CA SER A 81 3.76 -0.40 2.40
C SER A 81 3.75 -0.79 0.90
N MET A 82 3.42 -2.04 0.53
CA MET A 82 3.23 -2.47 -0.86
C MET A 82 2.19 -1.61 -1.60
N GLY A 83 1.10 -1.23 -0.93
CA GLY A 83 0.10 -0.30 -1.51
C GLY A 83 0.68 1.07 -1.83
N GLY A 84 1.69 1.53 -1.08
CA GLY A 84 2.43 2.75 -1.38
C GLY A 84 3.31 2.62 -2.62
N LEU A 85 3.89 1.45 -2.87
CA LEU A 85 4.60 1.17 -4.10
C LEU A 85 3.65 1.09 -5.30
N LEU A 86 2.49 0.44 -5.14
CA LEU A 86 1.44 0.39 -6.16
C LEU A 86 0.93 1.80 -6.50
N ALA A 87 0.74 2.66 -5.50
CA ALA A 87 0.37 4.06 -5.71
C ALA A 87 1.42 4.82 -6.54
N GLN A 88 2.71 4.58 -6.31
CA GLN A 88 3.80 5.16 -7.12
C GLN A 88 3.79 4.64 -8.56
N ILE A 89 3.58 3.33 -8.76
CA ILE A 89 3.46 2.72 -10.09
C ILE A 89 2.30 3.37 -10.85
N LEU A 90 1.13 3.51 -10.23
CA LEU A 90 -0.04 4.15 -10.83
C LEU A 90 0.16 5.64 -11.06
N GLY A 91 0.84 6.32 -10.14
CA GLY A 91 1.22 7.73 -10.29
C GLY A 91 2.12 7.95 -11.51
N SER A 92 3.08 7.03 -11.78
CA SER A 92 3.92 7.10 -12.97
C SER A 92 3.16 6.84 -14.28
N ARG A 93 1.91 6.37 -14.20
CA ARG A 93 0.98 6.20 -15.33
C ARG A 93 -0.01 7.37 -15.48
N GLY A 94 0.13 8.44 -14.67
CA GLY A 94 -0.76 9.60 -14.71
C GLY A 94 -2.16 9.35 -14.14
N LEU A 95 -2.32 8.37 -13.25
CA LEU A 95 -3.61 7.93 -12.72
C LEU A 95 -3.97 8.56 -11.36
N THR A 96 -3.36 9.71 -11.03
CA THR A 96 -3.62 10.38 -9.75
C THR A 96 -3.42 11.89 -9.82
N LYS A 97 -4.12 12.61 -8.97
CA LYS A 97 -3.88 14.05 -8.69
C LYS A 97 -2.77 14.26 -7.66
N GLY A 98 -2.44 13.25 -6.86
CA GLY A 98 -1.45 13.34 -5.81
C GLY A 98 -1.28 12.05 -5.04
N LEU A 99 -0.12 11.88 -4.39
CA LEU A 99 0.28 10.69 -3.68
C LEU A 99 0.44 10.96 -2.19
N VAL A 100 -0.18 10.11 -1.37
CA VAL A 100 0.05 10.03 0.08
C VAL A 100 0.68 8.67 0.37
N LEU A 101 1.96 8.66 0.72
CA LEU A 101 2.74 7.44 0.90
C LEU A 101 3.02 7.19 2.38
N LEU A 102 2.45 6.12 2.92
CA LEU A 102 2.64 5.69 4.31
C LEU A 102 3.66 4.56 4.33
N THR A 103 4.89 4.86 4.75
CA THR A 103 5.97 3.86 4.80
C THR A 103 6.00 2.95 3.58
N PRO A 104 6.09 3.49 2.35
CA PRO A 104 5.95 2.71 1.13
C PRO A 104 7.07 1.67 1.01
N ALA A 105 6.76 0.53 0.40
CA ALA A 105 7.79 -0.39 -0.06
C ALA A 105 8.63 0.28 -1.14
N SER A 106 9.92 -0.07 -1.18
CA SER A 106 10.88 0.56 -2.08
C SER A 106 10.67 0.10 -3.53
N PRO A 107 10.71 1.00 -4.51
CA PRO A 107 10.76 0.63 -5.91
C PRO A 107 12.11 0.00 -6.27
N SER A 108 12.19 -0.65 -7.43
CA SER A 108 13.44 -1.15 -7.99
C SER A 108 14.48 -0.03 -8.09
N GLY A 109 15.75 -0.36 -7.84
CA GLY A 109 16.85 0.61 -7.76
C GLY A 109 17.17 1.06 -6.33
N ILE A 110 16.27 0.85 -5.36
CA ILE A 110 16.50 1.18 -3.95
C ILE A 110 16.61 -0.11 -3.15
N ASN A 111 17.78 -0.36 -2.58
CA ASN A 111 18.00 -1.55 -1.75
C ASN A 111 17.37 -1.38 -0.36
N ALA A 112 16.29 -2.12 -0.11
CA ALA A 112 15.57 -2.16 1.16
C ALA A 112 15.91 -3.40 2.01
N LEU A 113 16.76 -4.31 1.54
CA LEU A 113 17.12 -5.54 2.27
C LEU A 113 18.09 -5.24 3.42
N LYS A 114 17.57 -4.68 4.49
CA LYS A 114 18.29 -4.56 5.78
C LYS A 114 18.07 -5.82 6.61
N TYR A 115 18.95 -6.08 7.55
CA TYR A 115 18.87 -7.23 8.47
C TYR A 115 17.47 -7.38 9.11
N SER A 116 16.88 -6.27 9.57
CA SER A 116 15.53 -6.28 10.15
C SER A 116 14.45 -6.77 9.18
N VAL A 117 14.55 -6.37 7.90
CA VAL A 117 13.61 -6.81 6.85
C VAL A 117 13.79 -8.30 6.58
N ILE A 118 15.04 -8.76 6.42
CA ILE A 118 15.34 -10.19 6.21
C ILE A 118 14.80 -11.02 7.39
N LYS A 119 15.03 -10.56 8.62
CA LYS A 119 14.53 -11.22 9.84
C LYS A 119 12.99 -11.28 9.86
N SER A 120 12.32 -10.19 9.48
CA SER A 120 10.86 -10.13 9.42
C SER A 120 10.25 -11.19 8.49
N PHE A 121 10.89 -11.44 7.36
CA PHE A 121 10.42 -12.38 6.34
C PHE A 121 11.13 -13.73 6.36
N TRP A 122 11.98 -14.02 7.35
CA TRP A 122 12.79 -15.24 7.41
C TRP A 122 11.95 -16.51 7.26
N SER A 123 10.81 -16.58 7.93
CA SER A 123 9.89 -17.72 7.87
C SER A 123 9.30 -17.96 6.47
N VAL A 124 9.29 -16.94 5.61
CA VAL A 124 8.86 -17.04 4.21
C VAL A 124 10.05 -17.37 3.33
N LEU A 125 11.15 -16.64 3.47
CA LEU A 125 12.35 -16.75 2.61
C LEU A 125 13.01 -18.13 2.67
N THR A 126 12.90 -18.84 3.80
CA THR A 126 13.47 -20.19 3.99
C THR A 126 12.62 -21.31 3.37
N LYS A 127 11.40 -21.01 2.90
CA LYS A 127 10.55 -22.00 2.25
C LYS A 127 10.89 -22.09 0.76
N TRP A 128 11.31 -23.27 0.28
CA TRP A 128 11.61 -23.47 -1.14
C TRP A 128 10.40 -23.16 -2.03
N GLY A 129 10.62 -22.36 -3.06
CA GLY A 129 9.57 -21.97 -4.01
C GLY A 129 8.63 -20.91 -3.46
N PHE A 130 8.97 -20.19 -2.38
CA PHE A 130 8.11 -19.16 -1.80
C PHE A 130 7.66 -18.11 -2.84
N TRP A 131 8.48 -17.83 -3.84
CA TRP A 131 8.19 -16.86 -4.92
C TRP A 131 7.07 -17.28 -5.90
N HIS A 132 6.51 -18.49 -5.73
CA HIS A 132 5.36 -18.98 -6.50
C HIS A 132 4.20 -19.44 -5.62
N LYS A 133 4.29 -19.24 -4.32
CA LYS A 133 3.30 -19.74 -3.35
C LYS A 133 2.70 -18.60 -2.54
N PRO A 134 1.41 -18.70 -2.21
CA PRO A 134 0.85 -17.84 -1.18
C PRO A 134 1.60 -18.05 0.13
N ASN A 135 1.79 -16.97 0.88
CA ASN A 135 2.44 -17.04 2.18
C ASN A 135 1.70 -16.17 3.20
N ARG A 136 1.81 -16.56 4.46
CA ARG A 136 1.35 -15.78 5.61
C ARG A 136 2.42 -15.86 6.68
N LEU A 137 2.71 -14.74 7.35
CA LEU A 137 3.68 -14.71 8.44
C LEU A 137 3.10 -15.47 9.65
N PRO A 138 3.91 -16.26 10.39
CA PRO A 138 3.54 -16.71 11.72
C PRO A 138 3.28 -15.52 12.65
N PHE A 139 2.45 -15.74 13.69
CA PHE A 139 2.05 -14.66 14.60
C PHE A 139 3.24 -13.90 15.19
N GLU A 140 4.25 -14.62 15.68
CA GLU A 140 5.45 -14.02 16.29
C GLU A 140 6.25 -13.16 15.28
N ALA A 141 6.32 -13.61 14.03
CA ALA A 141 6.97 -12.85 12.97
C ALA A 141 6.15 -11.60 12.59
N ALA A 142 4.83 -11.70 12.57
CA ALA A 142 3.94 -10.57 12.36
C ALA A 142 4.03 -9.55 13.49
N VAL A 143 4.08 -10.00 14.75
CA VAL A 143 4.30 -9.13 15.91
C VAL A 143 5.63 -8.40 15.76
N TYR A 144 6.72 -9.12 15.50
CA TYR A 144 8.04 -8.50 15.32
C TYR A 144 8.08 -7.46 14.21
N SER A 145 7.44 -7.75 13.06
CA SER A 145 7.57 -6.93 11.85
C SER A 145 6.56 -5.78 11.76
N MET A 146 5.33 -5.99 12.22
CA MET A 146 4.22 -5.08 11.91
C MET A 146 3.39 -4.68 13.13
N LEU A 147 3.26 -5.55 14.16
CA LEU A 147 2.28 -5.36 15.23
C LEU A 147 2.90 -4.93 16.56
N HIS A 148 4.23 -4.85 16.67
CA HIS A 148 4.95 -4.58 17.92
C HIS A 148 4.61 -3.23 18.60
N LEU A 149 4.06 -2.27 17.85
CA LEU A 149 3.62 -0.97 18.39
C LEU A 149 2.16 -0.99 18.86
N LEU A 150 1.42 -2.06 18.60
CA LEU A 150 0.06 -2.23 19.12
C LEU A 150 0.10 -2.73 20.57
N PRO A 151 -0.91 -2.38 21.39
CA PRO A 151 -1.13 -3.03 22.67
C PRO A 151 -1.18 -4.56 22.51
N VAL A 152 -0.61 -5.31 23.45
CA VAL A 152 -0.47 -6.76 23.33
C VAL A 152 -1.83 -7.45 23.15
N GLU A 153 -2.86 -6.91 23.81
CA GLU A 153 -4.25 -7.39 23.74
C GLU A 153 -4.89 -7.20 22.35
N GLU A 154 -4.40 -6.24 21.54
CA GLU A 154 -4.92 -5.96 20.20
C GLU A 154 -4.18 -6.75 19.10
N GLN A 155 -2.94 -7.17 19.37
CA GLN A 155 -2.06 -7.80 18.36
C GLN A 155 -2.69 -9.03 17.73
N LYS A 156 -3.30 -9.90 18.56
CA LYS A 156 -3.94 -11.14 18.09
C LYS A 156 -5.18 -10.85 17.24
N ALA A 157 -6.01 -9.92 17.66
CA ALA A 157 -7.23 -9.55 16.95
C ALA A 157 -6.90 -8.92 15.55
N VAL A 158 -5.84 -8.12 15.46
CA VAL A 158 -5.39 -7.58 14.17
C VAL A 158 -4.76 -8.67 13.30
N TYR A 159 -3.94 -9.56 13.88
CA TYR A 159 -3.34 -10.68 13.14
C TYR A 159 -4.38 -11.63 12.56
N ASP A 160 -5.48 -11.89 13.28
CA ASP A 160 -6.55 -12.79 12.83
C ASP A 160 -7.29 -12.24 11.60
N ARG A 161 -7.22 -10.94 11.35
CA ARG A 161 -7.74 -10.30 10.11
C ARG A 161 -6.75 -10.35 8.95
N CYS A 162 -5.47 -10.67 9.19
CA CYS A 162 -4.48 -10.76 8.13
C CYS A 162 -4.72 -11.99 7.25
N VAL A 163 -4.61 -11.80 5.95
CA VAL A 163 -4.78 -12.85 4.94
C VAL A 163 -3.43 -13.28 4.35
N TYR A 164 -3.44 -14.19 3.39
CA TYR A 164 -2.26 -14.57 2.64
C TYR A 164 -1.82 -13.49 1.65
N GLU A 165 -0.54 -13.51 1.32
CA GLU A 165 0.07 -12.60 0.33
C GLU A 165 0.80 -13.39 -0.75
N SER A 166 0.99 -12.75 -1.90
CA SER A 166 1.73 -13.30 -3.02
C SER A 166 3.23 -13.42 -2.74
N GLY A 167 3.77 -14.62 -2.91
CA GLY A 167 5.21 -14.82 -2.89
C GLY A 167 5.92 -14.13 -4.05
N ARG A 168 5.26 -14.02 -5.20
CA ARG A 168 5.79 -13.29 -6.34
C ARG A 168 5.91 -11.79 -6.06
N ALA A 169 4.85 -11.13 -5.59
CA ALA A 169 4.90 -9.72 -5.24
C ALA A 169 5.96 -9.42 -4.18
N ALA A 170 6.08 -10.30 -3.15
CA ALA A 170 7.12 -10.21 -2.14
C ALA A 170 8.53 -10.29 -2.76
N SER A 171 8.73 -11.21 -3.73
CA SER A 171 10.00 -11.37 -4.43
C SER A 171 10.35 -10.18 -5.32
N GLU A 172 9.36 -9.62 -6.04
CA GLU A 172 9.52 -8.44 -6.89
C GLU A 172 9.94 -7.20 -6.09
N ILE A 173 9.52 -7.11 -4.81
CA ILE A 173 9.96 -6.04 -3.89
C ILE A 173 11.34 -6.34 -3.31
N GLY A 174 11.53 -7.53 -2.74
CA GLY A 174 12.74 -7.88 -1.99
C GLY A 174 13.93 -8.18 -2.88
N PHE A 175 13.73 -8.82 -4.01
CA PHE A 175 14.76 -9.30 -4.93
C PHE A 175 14.66 -8.67 -6.31
N TRP A 176 14.36 -7.38 -6.37
CA TRP A 176 14.16 -6.65 -7.62
C TRP A 176 15.32 -6.77 -8.62
N LEU A 177 16.56 -7.01 -8.15
CA LEU A 177 17.71 -7.27 -9.01
C LEU A 177 17.57 -8.56 -9.85
N LEU A 178 16.78 -9.53 -9.39
CA LEU A 178 16.50 -10.78 -10.07
C LEU A 178 15.17 -10.74 -10.85
N ASP A 179 14.42 -9.64 -10.72
CA ASP A 179 13.17 -9.44 -11.44
C ASP A 179 13.41 -8.74 -12.78
N PHE A 180 13.76 -9.52 -13.80
CA PHE A 180 13.98 -9.02 -15.15
C PHE A 180 12.72 -8.41 -15.81
N LYS A 181 11.54 -8.64 -15.26
CA LYS A 181 10.27 -8.05 -15.75
C LYS A 181 10.01 -6.67 -15.18
N GLY A 182 10.74 -6.28 -14.13
CA GLY A 182 10.62 -4.97 -13.51
C GLY A 182 9.28 -4.74 -12.81
N GLY A 183 8.77 -5.75 -12.08
CA GLY A 183 7.48 -5.67 -11.38
C GLY A 183 7.38 -4.48 -10.44
N SER A 184 8.47 -4.17 -9.72
CA SER A 184 8.54 -3.03 -8.79
C SER A 184 9.11 -1.74 -9.40
N LYS A 185 9.25 -1.65 -10.72
CA LYS A 185 9.79 -0.46 -11.39
C LYS A 185 8.81 0.70 -11.34
N VAL A 186 9.31 1.88 -10.96
CA VAL A 186 8.59 3.14 -10.97
C VAL A 186 9.33 4.13 -11.88
N ASP A 187 8.63 4.72 -12.81
CA ASP A 187 9.19 5.81 -13.63
C ASP A 187 9.07 7.14 -12.87
N GLN A 188 10.10 7.44 -12.08
CA GLN A 188 10.14 8.66 -11.28
C GLN A 188 10.17 9.94 -12.12
N SER A 189 10.66 9.88 -13.35
CA SER A 189 10.69 11.05 -14.24
C SER A 189 9.28 11.53 -14.56
N LYS A 190 8.36 10.61 -14.80
CA LYS A 190 6.95 10.91 -15.08
C LYS A 190 6.24 11.50 -13.86
N ILE A 191 6.48 10.97 -12.66
CA ILE A 191 5.95 11.57 -11.43
C ILE A 191 6.48 13.00 -11.26
N ASN A 192 7.78 13.22 -11.48
CA ASN A 192 8.39 14.54 -11.35
C ASN A 192 7.92 15.53 -12.42
N GLU A 193 7.64 15.08 -13.64
CA GLU A 193 7.08 15.92 -14.69
C GLU A 193 5.67 16.40 -14.35
N GLU A 194 4.82 15.52 -13.83
CA GLU A 194 3.47 15.86 -13.38
C GLU A 194 3.50 16.80 -12.17
N LEU A 195 4.44 16.62 -11.24
CA LEU A 195 4.67 17.57 -10.14
C LEU A 195 5.02 18.97 -10.64
N LYS A 196 5.93 19.08 -11.62
CA LYS A 196 6.32 20.36 -12.23
C LYS A 196 5.16 21.06 -12.92
N ARG A 197 4.22 20.29 -13.48
CA ARG A 197 2.99 20.80 -14.08
C ARG A 197 1.93 21.19 -13.06
N GLY A 198 2.20 21.01 -11.75
CA GLY A 198 1.25 21.25 -10.67
C GLY A 198 0.17 20.19 -10.56
N GLY A 199 0.34 19.03 -11.21
CA GLY A 199 -0.66 17.96 -11.26
C GLY A 199 -0.57 16.95 -10.15
N ILE A 200 0.63 16.61 -9.66
CA ILE A 200 0.83 15.60 -8.61
C ILE A 200 1.62 16.21 -7.45
N ASP A 201 1.13 15.96 -6.25
CA ASP A 201 1.88 16.18 -5.01
C ASP A 201 2.05 14.88 -4.25
N HIS A 202 3.14 14.74 -3.51
CA HIS A 202 3.33 13.56 -2.69
C HIS A 202 3.70 13.92 -1.26
N LEU A 203 3.10 13.21 -0.32
CA LEU A 203 3.41 13.26 1.08
C LEU A 203 3.95 11.91 1.51
N ILE A 204 5.23 11.87 1.90
CA ILE A 204 5.83 10.70 2.54
C ILE A 204 5.69 10.90 4.04
N ILE A 205 4.97 10.02 4.73
CA ILE A 205 4.80 10.08 6.18
C ILE A 205 5.72 9.05 6.82
N PRO A 206 6.81 9.48 7.47
CA PRO A 206 7.59 8.61 8.34
C PRO A 206 6.75 8.22 9.57
N THR A 207 7.03 7.07 10.16
CA THR A 207 6.29 6.50 11.30
C THR A 207 6.40 7.28 12.61
N ASP A 208 7.33 8.21 12.71
CA ASP A 208 7.73 8.90 13.95
C ASP A 208 6.92 10.14 14.32
N LYS A 209 5.91 10.53 13.53
CA LYS A 209 5.11 11.74 13.82
C LYS A 209 3.61 11.50 13.70
N PRO A 210 2.76 12.21 14.47
CA PRO A 210 1.31 12.06 14.42
C PRO A 210 0.77 12.25 13.01
N PHE A 211 0.28 11.18 12.43
CA PHE A 211 -0.26 11.10 11.07
C PHE A 211 -1.32 12.18 10.78
N ALA A 212 -2.27 12.35 11.70
CA ALA A 212 -3.35 13.31 11.56
C ALA A 212 -2.87 14.75 11.36
N GLN A 213 -1.74 15.14 11.99
CA GLN A 213 -1.19 16.48 11.89
C GLN A 213 -0.56 16.74 10.51
N LYS A 214 0.13 15.73 9.95
CA LYS A 214 0.74 15.83 8.61
C LYS A 214 -0.28 15.83 7.49
N LEU A 215 -1.30 14.97 7.58
CA LEU A 215 -2.43 14.98 6.65
C LEU A 215 -3.17 16.33 6.67
N ARG A 216 -3.44 16.90 7.86
CA ARG A 216 -4.04 18.24 7.95
C ARG A 216 -3.19 19.29 7.26
N HIS A 217 -1.88 19.26 7.45
CA HIS A 217 -0.98 20.22 6.82
C HIS A 217 -0.98 20.07 5.29
N PHE A 218 -0.89 18.84 4.78
CA PHE A 218 -0.93 18.53 3.36
C PHE A 218 -2.22 19.00 2.69
N PHE A 219 -3.37 18.68 3.28
CA PHE A 219 -4.66 19.08 2.71
C PHE A 219 -4.97 20.58 2.91
N ARG A 220 -4.46 21.22 3.98
CA ARG A 220 -4.61 22.68 4.18
C ARG A 220 -3.76 23.49 3.22
N SER A 221 -2.54 23.09 2.94
CA SER A 221 -1.64 23.79 2.02
C SER A 221 -2.20 23.85 0.59
N ARG A 222 -3.23 23.06 0.31
CA ARG A 222 -3.90 22.99 -1.00
C ARG A 222 -5.33 23.50 -1.01
N ASP A 223 -5.77 24.16 0.05
CA ASP A 223 -7.15 24.65 0.19
C ASP A 223 -8.24 23.54 0.03
N LEU A 224 -7.83 22.27 0.19
CA LEU A 224 -8.71 21.10 0.05
C LEU A 224 -9.58 20.86 1.31
N LEU A 225 -9.20 21.46 2.44
CA LEU A 225 -10.04 21.56 3.63
C LEU A 225 -10.63 22.97 3.64
N GLY A 226 -11.85 23.14 3.21
CA GLY A 226 -12.53 24.44 3.22
C GLY A 226 -12.34 25.22 4.53
N LYS A 227 -12.44 26.54 4.50
CA LYS A 227 -12.13 27.51 5.59
C LYS A 227 -12.84 27.30 6.95
N GLY A 228 -13.38 26.13 7.25
CA GLY A 228 -14.15 25.82 8.46
C GLY A 228 -13.68 24.65 9.32
N ALA A 229 -12.66 23.89 8.92
CA ALA A 229 -12.17 22.77 9.70
C ALA A 229 -11.08 23.22 10.71
N ARG A 230 -11.53 23.71 11.89
CA ARG A 230 -10.68 23.93 13.06
C ARG A 230 -10.42 22.65 13.80
#